data_7662a741da88999188a646ea71947f4f
#
_entry.id   7662a741da88999188a646ea71947f4f
#
_cell.length_a   1.000
_cell.length_b   1.000
_cell.length_c   1.000
_cell.angle_alpha   90.00
_cell.angle_beta   90.00
_cell.angle_gamma   90.00
#
_symmetry.space_group_name_H-M   'P 1'
#
loop_
_entity.id
_entity.type
_entity.pdbx_description
1 polymer ?
#
loop_
_entity_poly.entity_id
_entity_poly.type
_entity_poly.pdbx_seq_one_letter_code
_entity_poly.pdbx_strand_id
1 'polypeptide(L)'
;MVSGVGAGERGTAALDVLKGQGVKDDLVQRLENYPTGIVTVEVDEGGKPTFEIGEDAAWDHWEWNPAIEEKVREADAVCYGTLGQRGQKPRAGIRKAMEVAKEEGVLRVHDVNLRPPFFDDELIRDSLAMASVYKLSDDELDRVCQACGTPLSADPLDSLRSILKKYSLEVLVMTKGAEGAVLLTADSAFEQSGMKTEIVDTVGAGDSFTAALTLGLLRKDPFPEILRDACEVAAKVCSHAGAVPA
;
A
#
# COMPACT_ATOMS: atom_id res chain seq x y z
N MET A 1 -12.11 -1.89 7.29
CA MET A 1 -10.63 -1.90 7.50
C MET A 1 -10.29 -3.00 8.48
N VAL A 2 -9.16 -3.72 8.27
CA VAL A 2 -8.62 -4.70 9.25
C VAL A 2 -7.37 -4.08 9.88
N SER A 3 -7.36 -3.91 11.19
CA SER A 3 -6.24 -3.31 11.93
C SER A 3 -6.40 -3.53 13.44
N GLY A 4 -5.52 -2.95 14.25
CA GLY A 4 -5.62 -2.89 15.70
C GLY A 4 -5.41 -1.46 16.22
N VAL A 5 -6.20 -1.07 17.23
CA VAL A 5 -6.03 0.18 17.98
C VAL A 5 -6.02 -0.11 19.47
N GLY A 6 -5.35 0.72 20.24
CA GLY A 6 -5.40 0.65 21.72
C GLY A 6 -6.79 1.03 22.25
N ALA A 7 -7.12 0.57 23.45
CA ALA A 7 -8.41 0.85 24.08
C ALA A 7 -8.58 2.30 24.59
N GLY A 8 -7.51 3.12 24.62
CA GLY A 8 -7.52 4.49 25.10
C GLY A 8 -8.11 5.52 24.15
N GLU A 9 -8.02 6.80 24.53
CA GLU A 9 -8.58 7.94 23.78
C GLU A 9 -8.09 8.04 22.35
N ARG A 10 -6.79 7.78 22.09
CA ARG A 10 -6.23 7.80 20.73
C ARG A 10 -6.87 6.75 19.82
N GLY A 11 -7.14 5.54 20.35
CA GLY A 11 -7.84 4.50 19.60
C GLY A 11 -9.27 4.88 19.28
N THR A 12 -9.96 5.52 20.22
CA THR A 12 -11.32 6.04 20.00
C THR A 12 -11.30 7.12 18.92
N ALA A 13 -10.40 8.10 19.03
CA ALA A 13 -10.26 9.17 18.03
C ALA A 13 -9.96 8.62 16.61
N ALA A 14 -9.08 7.60 16.49
CA ALA A 14 -8.78 6.96 15.21
C ALA A 14 -10.03 6.31 14.60
N LEU A 15 -10.83 5.61 15.41
CA LEU A 15 -12.08 5.00 14.93
C LEU A 15 -13.14 6.04 14.55
N ASP A 16 -13.22 7.14 15.27
CA ASP A 16 -14.14 8.23 14.95
C ASP A 16 -13.79 8.89 13.60
N VAL A 17 -12.49 9.05 13.31
CA VAL A 17 -12.04 9.53 11.99
C VAL A 17 -12.47 8.55 10.89
N LEU A 18 -12.23 7.24 11.06
CA LEU A 18 -12.66 6.23 10.08
C LEU A 18 -14.16 6.28 9.82
N LYS A 19 -14.96 6.36 10.87
CA LYS A 19 -16.43 6.49 10.78
C LYS A 19 -16.84 7.77 10.07
N GLY A 20 -16.20 8.88 10.40
CA GLY A 20 -16.44 10.17 9.75
C GLY A 20 -16.19 10.14 8.24
N GLN A 21 -15.27 9.31 7.79
CA GLN A 21 -14.95 9.06 6.38
C GLN A 21 -15.78 7.90 5.75
N GLY A 22 -16.75 7.35 6.46
CA GLY A 22 -17.58 6.24 5.98
C GLY A 22 -16.86 4.89 5.90
N VAL A 23 -15.68 4.77 6.50
CA VAL A 23 -14.93 3.51 6.55
C VAL A 23 -15.45 2.64 7.70
N LYS A 24 -15.85 1.40 7.40
CA LYS A 24 -16.29 0.44 8.42
C LYS A 24 -15.12 0.03 9.32
N ASP A 25 -15.32 0.07 10.62
CA ASP A 25 -14.35 -0.24 11.67
C ASP A 25 -14.64 -1.54 12.44
N ASP A 26 -15.66 -2.28 12.06
CA ASP A 26 -16.12 -3.53 12.68
C ASP A 26 -15.05 -4.62 12.75
N LEU A 27 -14.03 -4.56 11.91
CA LEU A 27 -12.87 -5.46 11.92
C LEU A 27 -11.60 -4.81 12.49
N VAL A 28 -11.69 -3.63 13.09
CA VAL A 28 -10.58 -3.03 13.82
C VAL A 28 -10.63 -3.50 15.27
N GLN A 29 -9.61 -4.24 15.67
CA GLN A 29 -9.56 -4.83 17.02
C GLN A 29 -9.12 -3.79 18.05
N ARG A 30 -9.83 -3.70 19.19
CA ARG A 30 -9.40 -2.90 20.34
C ARG A 30 -8.59 -3.76 21.28
N LEU A 31 -7.32 -3.39 21.48
CA LEU A 31 -6.37 -4.16 22.26
C LEU A 31 -5.96 -3.38 23.51
N GLU A 32 -6.34 -3.89 24.69
CA GLU A 32 -6.10 -3.20 25.97
C GLU A 32 -4.62 -3.11 26.35
N ASN A 33 -3.83 -4.10 25.95
CA ASN A 33 -2.43 -4.23 26.35
C ASN A 33 -1.44 -3.50 25.42
N TYR A 34 -1.92 -2.88 24.34
CA TYR A 34 -1.07 -2.25 23.34
C TYR A 34 -1.53 -0.83 23.05
N PRO A 35 -0.60 0.14 22.89
CA PRO A 35 -0.96 1.49 22.54
C PRO A 35 -1.46 1.59 21.09
N THR A 36 -2.29 2.58 20.79
CA THR A 36 -2.54 2.98 19.39
C THR A 36 -1.24 3.46 18.77
N GLY A 37 -0.92 2.95 17.58
CA GLY A 37 0.28 3.33 16.86
C GLY A 37 0.34 4.82 16.56
N ILE A 38 1.53 5.37 16.68
CA ILE A 38 1.83 6.76 16.36
C ILE A 38 3.05 6.83 15.44
N VAL A 39 3.09 7.88 14.64
CA VAL A 39 4.27 8.28 13.89
C VAL A 39 4.69 9.65 14.41
N THR A 40 5.93 9.74 14.91
CA THR A 40 6.50 11.02 15.31
C THR A 40 7.19 11.63 14.10
N VAL A 41 6.97 12.91 13.87
CA VAL A 41 7.64 13.66 12.81
C VAL A 41 8.58 14.65 13.45
N GLU A 42 9.87 14.47 13.21
CA GLU A 42 10.90 15.43 13.59
C GLU A 42 11.34 16.18 12.33
N VAL A 43 11.40 17.51 12.42
CA VAL A 43 11.85 18.36 11.30
C VAL A 43 13.20 18.92 11.67
N ASP A 44 14.22 18.66 10.85
CA ASP A 44 15.57 19.20 11.07
C ASP A 44 15.66 20.71 10.80
N GLU A 45 16.81 21.32 11.09
CA GLU A 45 17.04 22.77 10.86
C GLU A 45 16.90 23.17 9.39
N GLY A 46 17.03 22.22 8.46
CA GLY A 46 16.86 22.41 7.01
C GLY A 46 15.40 22.23 6.55
N GLY A 47 14.46 21.92 7.46
CA GLY A 47 13.05 21.69 7.14
C GLY A 47 12.75 20.28 6.60
N LYS A 48 13.71 19.33 6.67
CA LYS A 48 13.53 17.96 6.20
C LYS A 48 12.87 17.11 7.29
N PRO A 49 11.69 16.50 7.01
CA PRO A 49 11.02 15.64 7.98
C PRO A 49 11.72 14.27 8.08
N THR A 50 11.83 13.77 9.31
CA THR A 50 12.17 12.39 9.63
C THR A 50 11.00 11.76 10.35
N PHE A 51 10.62 10.55 9.94
CA PHE A 51 9.48 9.83 10.49
C PHE A 51 9.95 8.68 11.36
N GLU A 52 9.54 8.68 12.63
CA GLU A 52 9.74 7.58 13.55
C GLU A 52 8.43 6.84 13.76
N ILE A 53 8.38 5.58 13.32
CA ILE A 53 7.20 4.73 13.45
C ILE A 53 7.30 3.95 14.76
N GLY A 54 6.40 4.23 15.70
CA GLY A 54 6.35 3.54 16.99
C GLY A 54 6.24 2.02 16.82
N GLU A 55 7.02 1.30 17.61
CA GLU A 55 7.00 -0.17 17.65
C GLU A 55 6.01 -0.68 18.71
N ASP A 56 5.69 -1.99 18.63
CA ASP A 56 4.81 -2.69 19.59
C ASP A 56 3.44 -2.00 19.75
N ALA A 57 2.91 -1.48 18.66
CA ALA A 57 1.60 -0.85 18.63
C ALA A 57 0.48 -1.89 18.42
N ALA A 58 -0.75 -1.53 18.75
CA ALA A 58 -1.91 -2.42 18.64
C ALA A 58 -2.05 -3.05 17.25
N TRP A 59 -1.72 -2.33 16.18
CA TRP A 59 -1.74 -2.85 14.81
C TRP A 59 -0.69 -3.93 14.52
N ASP A 60 0.30 -4.12 15.37
CA ASP A 60 1.26 -5.22 15.32
C ASP A 60 0.74 -6.51 15.95
N HIS A 61 -0.48 -6.50 16.51
CA HIS A 61 -1.00 -7.58 17.35
C HIS A 61 -2.43 -8.03 17.01
N TRP A 62 -3.07 -7.47 15.97
CA TRP A 62 -4.37 -7.97 15.56
C TRP A 62 -4.28 -9.43 15.09
N GLU A 63 -5.35 -10.17 15.28
CA GLU A 63 -5.41 -11.60 14.98
C GLU A 63 -6.47 -11.91 13.94
N TRP A 64 -6.16 -12.86 13.09
CA TRP A 64 -7.11 -13.42 12.14
C TRP A 64 -8.29 -14.05 12.88
N ASN A 65 -9.50 -13.88 12.36
CA ASN A 65 -10.71 -14.47 12.91
C ASN A 65 -11.75 -14.73 11.80
N PRO A 66 -12.83 -15.51 12.08
CA PRO A 66 -13.84 -15.84 11.09
C PRO A 66 -14.53 -14.63 10.44
N ALA A 67 -14.72 -13.53 11.16
CA ALA A 67 -15.35 -12.33 10.60
C ALA A 67 -14.45 -11.64 9.55
N ILE A 68 -13.13 -11.67 9.75
CA ILE A 68 -12.17 -11.19 8.74
C ILE A 68 -12.22 -12.11 7.51
N GLU A 69 -12.25 -13.43 7.71
CA GLU A 69 -12.31 -14.40 6.62
C GLU A 69 -13.56 -14.20 5.75
N GLU A 70 -14.73 -14.11 6.38
CA GLU A 70 -16.00 -13.84 5.69
C GLU A 70 -15.91 -12.56 4.87
N LYS A 71 -15.34 -11.49 5.45
CA LYS A 71 -15.22 -10.21 4.75
C LYS A 71 -14.23 -10.26 3.59
N VAL A 72 -13.15 -11.05 3.68
CA VAL A 72 -12.22 -11.27 2.56
C VAL A 72 -12.90 -12.02 1.42
N ARG A 73 -13.72 -13.04 1.73
CA ARG A 73 -14.49 -13.79 0.72
C ARG A 73 -15.48 -12.93 -0.05
N GLU A 74 -16.07 -11.94 0.60
CA GLU A 74 -17.04 -11.00 0.03
C GLU A 74 -16.41 -9.77 -0.65
N ALA A 75 -15.09 -9.59 -0.54
CA ALA A 75 -14.42 -8.40 -1.05
C ALA A 75 -14.19 -8.48 -2.57
N ASP A 76 -14.21 -7.34 -3.24
CA ASP A 76 -13.77 -7.22 -4.64
C ASP A 76 -12.25 -7.07 -4.74
N ALA A 77 -11.62 -6.46 -3.74
CA ALA A 77 -10.18 -6.30 -3.64
C ALA A 77 -9.69 -6.31 -2.17
N VAL A 78 -8.48 -6.79 -1.97
CA VAL A 78 -7.73 -6.67 -0.71
C VAL A 78 -6.43 -5.93 -0.98
N CYS A 79 -6.27 -4.76 -0.34
CA CYS A 79 -5.04 -3.99 -0.38
C CYS A 79 -4.22 -4.26 0.88
N TYR A 80 -2.92 -4.46 0.71
CA TYR A 80 -1.99 -4.70 1.82
C TYR A 80 -0.61 -4.13 1.49
N GLY A 81 0.19 -3.90 2.53
CA GLY A 81 1.54 -3.36 2.41
C GLY A 81 2.57 -4.15 3.22
N THR A 82 3.82 -3.75 3.09
CA THR A 82 4.96 -4.40 3.77
C THR A 82 4.95 -4.11 5.27
N LEU A 83 4.75 -2.84 5.67
CA LEU A 83 4.83 -2.41 7.06
C LEU A 83 3.82 -3.12 7.98
N GLY A 84 2.59 -3.35 7.49
CA GLY A 84 1.56 -4.07 8.24
C GLY A 84 1.89 -5.53 8.57
N GLN A 85 2.99 -6.05 8.03
CA GLN A 85 3.46 -7.42 8.21
C GLN A 85 4.67 -7.54 9.15
N ARG A 86 5.12 -6.44 9.77
CA ARG A 86 6.26 -6.47 10.71
C ARG A 86 5.96 -7.31 11.97
N GLY A 87 4.71 -7.29 12.46
CA GLY A 87 4.25 -8.14 13.54
C GLY A 87 3.93 -9.57 13.08
N GLN A 88 4.26 -10.59 13.87
CA GLN A 88 4.05 -12.00 13.48
C GLN A 88 2.56 -12.34 13.26
N LYS A 89 1.67 -11.87 14.15
CA LYS A 89 0.24 -12.14 14.06
C LYS A 89 -0.41 -11.49 12.84
N PRO A 90 -0.23 -10.17 12.58
CA PRO A 90 -0.68 -9.53 11.35
C PRO A 90 -0.09 -10.15 10.08
N ARG A 91 1.21 -10.49 10.09
CA ARG A 91 1.84 -11.18 8.97
C ARG A 91 1.15 -12.50 8.63
N ALA A 92 0.87 -13.32 9.64
CA ALA A 92 0.12 -14.57 9.45
C ALA A 92 -1.31 -14.32 8.98
N GLY A 93 -1.98 -13.31 9.54
CA GLY A 93 -3.34 -12.91 9.14
C GLY A 93 -3.42 -12.42 7.70
N ILE A 94 -2.47 -11.55 7.29
CA ILE A 94 -2.39 -11.05 5.90
C ILE A 94 -2.13 -12.19 4.92
N ARG A 95 -1.19 -13.10 5.22
CA ARG A 95 -0.94 -14.28 4.38
C ARG A 95 -2.20 -15.11 4.19
N LYS A 96 -2.92 -15.38 5.27
CA LYS A 96 -4.18 -16.12 5.21
C LYS A 96 -5.25 -15.38 4.42
N ALA A 97 -5.35 -14.05 4.57
CA ALA A 97 -6.23 -13.23 3.76
C ALA A 97 -5.92 -13.34 2.26
N MET A 98 -4.64 -13.37 1.89
CA MET A 98 -4.22 -13.51 0.50
C MET A 98 -4.51 -14.90 -0.07
N GLU A 99 -4.38 -15.96 0.75
CA GLU A 99 -4.78 -17.33 0.36
C GLU A 99 -6.29 -17.38 0.05
N VAL A 100 -7.12 -16.92 0.98
CA VAL A 100 -8.59 -16.87 0.79
C VAL A 100 -8.96 -15.98 -0.40
N ALA A 101 -8.38 -14.81 -0.53
CA ALA A 101 -8.61 -13.90 -1.65
C ALA A 101 -8.26 -14.54 -3.00
N LYS A 102 -7.19 -15.34 -3.05
CA LYS A 102 -6.79 -16.07 -4.25
C LYS A 102 -7.79 -17.16 -4.62
N GLU A 103 -8.27 -17.91 -3.62
CA GLU A 103 -9.28 -18.96 -3.83
C GLU A 103 -10.59 -18.39 -4.38
N GLU A 104 -11.01 -17.22 -3.92
CA GLU A 104 -12.25 -16.56 -4.33
C GLU A 104 -12.09 -15.65 -5.58
N GLY A 105 -10.87 -15.54 -6.14
CA GLY A 105 -10.62 -14.67 -7.30
C GLY A 105 -10.65 -13.18 -6.99
N VAL A 106 -10.49 -12.80 -5.73
CA VAL A 106 -10.44 -11.42 -5.24
C VAL A 106 -9.14 -10.75 -5.67
N LEU A 107 -9.20 -9.50 -6.11
CA LEU A 107 -8.02 -8.71 -6.52
C LEU A 107 -7.08 -8.48 -5.32
N ARG A 108 -5.81 -8.86 -5.44
CA ARG A 108 -4.80 -8.75 -4.38
C ARG A 108 -3.81 -7.67 -4.73
N VAL A 109 -4.00 -6.48 -4.16
CA VAL A 109 -3.19 -5.28 -4.45
C VAL A 109 -2.14 -5.10 -3.37
N HIS A 110 -0.88 -5.20 -3.74
CA HIS A 110 0.25 -4.94 -2.84
C HIS A 110 0.92 -3.60 -3.18
N ASP A 111 0.90 -2.68 -2.23
CA ASP A 111 1.74 -1.48 -2.23
C ASP A 111 2.97 -1.78 -1.38
N VAL A 112 4.15 -1.85 -1.99
CA VAL A 112 5.35 -2.30 -1.27
C VAL A 112 5.73 -1.36 -0.13
N ASN A 113 5.72 -0.08 -0.38
CA ASN A 113 5.83 1.00 0.60
C ASN A 113 6.85 0.70 1.70
N LEU A 114 8.12 0.53 1.33
CA LEU A 114 9.19 0.09 2.21
C LEU A 114 9.47 1.12 3.31
N ARG A 115 9.53 0.66 4.55
CA ARG A 115 9.84 1.47 5.72
C ARG A 115 10.96 0.80 6.52
N PRO A 116 12.23 1.21 6.36
CA PRO A 116 13.32 0.69 7.17
C PRO A 116 13.09 0.95 8.68
N PRO A 117 13.48 0.00 9.55
CA PRO A 117 14.10 -1.29 9.29
C PRO A 117 13.10 -2.45 9.15
N PHE A 118 11.81 -2.21 8.96
CA PHE A 118 10.69 -3.14 9.14
C PHE A 118 10.45 -4.09 7.96
N PHE A 119 11.46 -4.41 7.18
CA PHE A 119 11.36 -5.38 6.08
C PHE A 119 12.69 -6.12 5.87
N ASP A 120 12.58 -7.30 5.27
CA ASP A 120 13.69 -8.12 4.78
C ASP A 120 13.38 -8.67 3.38
N ASP A 121 14.33 -9.38 2.80
CA ASP A 121 14.19 -9.97 1.45
C ASP A 121 13.07 -11.01 1.38
N GLU A 122 12.89 -11.77 2.45
CA GLU A 122 11.84 -12.80 2.51
C GLU A 122 10.46 -12.15 2.48
N LEU A 123 10.25 -11.12 3.29
CA LEU A 123 8.98 -10.41 3.34
C LEU A 123 8.60 -9.78 1.99
N ILE A 124 9.58 -9.16 1.30
CA ILE A 124 9.35 -8.58 -0.03
C ILE A 124 8.96 -9.69 -1.02
N ARG A 125 9.72 -10.79 -1.09
CA ARG A 125 9.44 -11.91 -2.00
C ARG A 125 8.09 -12.56 -1.75
N ASP A 126 7.79 -12.85 -0.50
CA ASP A 126 6.55 -13.53 -0.11
C ASP A 126 5.33 -12.66 -0.42
N SER A 127 5.41 -11.38 -0.08
CA SER A 127 4.32 -10.43 -0.35
C SER A 127 4.07 -10.30 -1.86
N LEU A 128 5.13 -10.24 -2.65
CA LEU A 128 5.04 -10.13 -4.10
C LEU A 128 4.47 -11.41 -4.72
N ALA A 129 4.83 -12.58 -4.20
CA ALA A 129 4.30 -13.86 -4.66
C ALA A 129 2.79 -14.05 -4.40
N MET A 130 2.24 -13.31 -3.45
CA MET A 130 0.81 -13.35 -3.14
C MET A 130 -0.01 -12.32 -3.94
N ALA A 131 0.62 -11.31 -4.52
CA ALA A 131 -0.05 -10.24 -5.24
C ALA A 131 -0.57 -10.66 -6.61
N SER A 132 -1.66 -10.05 -7.08
CA SER A 132 -2.02 -10.00 -8.50
C SER A 132 -1.68 -8.63 -9.11
N VAL A 133 -1.74 -7.59 -8.30
CA VAL A 133 -1.33 -6.23 -8.64
C VAL A 133 -0.24 -5.78 -7.67
N TYR A 134 0.84 -5.25 -8.21
CA TYR A 134 1.98 -4.79 -7.42
C TYR A 134 2.33 -3.35 -7.77
N LYS A 135 2.47 -2.51 -6.76
CA LYS A 135 2.88 -1.11 -6.92
C LYS A 135 4.13 -0.84 -6.09
N LEU A 136 5.07 -0.13 -6.68
CA LEU A 136 6.29 0.38 -6.04
C LEU A 136 6.58 1.80 -6.51
N SER A 137 7.48 2.50 -5.82
CA SER A 137 8.10 3.74 -6.30
C SER A 137 9.42 3.44 -7.03
N ASP A 138 9.91 4.40 -7.79
CA ASP A 138 11.22 4.32 -8.45
C ASP A 138 12.37 4.16 -7.44
N ASP A 139 12.30 4.84 -6.30
CA ASP A 139 13.26 4.70 -5.19
C ASP A 139 13.32 3.27 -4.61
N GLU A 140 12.25 2.50 -4.73
CA GLU A 140 12.13 1.14 -4.20
C GLU A 140 12.60 0.06 -5.19
N LEU A 141 12.71 0.40 -6.49
CA LEU A 141 12.97 -0.57 -7.55
C LEU A 141 14.27 -1.37 -7.33
N ASP A 142 15.37 -0.70 -7.00
CA ASP A 142 16.67 -1.36 -6.76
C ASP A 142 16.53 -2.37 -5.60
N ARG A 143 15.94 -1.96 -4.50
CA ARG A 143 15.75 -2.81 -3.33
C ARG A 143 14.87 -4.02 -3.61
N VAL A 144 13.80 -3.83 -4.39
CA VAL A 144 12.91 -4.92 -4.82
C VAL A 144 13.64 -5.88 -5.77
N CYS A 145 14.39 -5.37 -6.76
CA CYS A 145 15.19 -6.19 -7.65
C CYS A 145 16.19 -7.04 -6.88
N GLN A 146 16.90 -6.45 -5.93
CA GLN A 146 17.85 -7.14 -5.07
C GLN A 146 17.18 -8.28 -4.27
N ALA A 147 16.08 -7.99 -3.58
CA ALA A 147 15.34 -8.97 -2.81
C ALA A 147 14.82 -10.11 -3.68
N CYS A 148 14.36 -9.81 -4.88
CA CYS A 148 13.80 -10.76 -5.82
C CYS A 148 14.85 -11.54 -6.61
N GLY A 149 16.12 -11.12 -6.59
CA GLY A 149 17.16 -11.70 -7.46
C GLY A 149 16.83 -11.53 -8.95
N THR A 150 16.24 -10.37 -9.31
CA THR A 150 16.00 -9.95 -10.68
C THR A 150 17.03 -8.92 -11.12
N PRO A 151 17.40 -8.86 -12.41
CA PRO A 151 18.37 -7.88 -12.86
C PRO A 151 17.84 -6.45 -12.66
N LEU A 152 18.71 -5.55 -12.18
CA LEU A 152 18.50 -4.13 -12.28
C LEU A 152 19.07 -3.67 -13.62
N SER A 153 18.22 -3.25 -14.55
CA SER A 153 18.60 -2.79 -15.89
C SER A 153 18.77 -1.26 -15.90
N ALA A 154 19.54 -0.76 -16.86
CA ALA A 154 19.63 0.68 -17.13
C ALA A 154 18.27 1.27 -17.58
N ASP A 155 17.44 0.46 -18.25
CA ASP A 155 16.03 0.79 -18.50
C ASP A 155 15.18 0.18 -17.38
N PRO A 156 14.51 0.98 -16.53
CA PRO A 156 13.63 0.49 -15.49
C PRO A 156 12.53 -0.45 -16.00
N LEU A 157 12.03 -0.25 -17.22
CA LEU A 157 10.99 -1.10 -17.80
C LEU A 157 11.43 -2.57 -17.93
N ASP A 158 12.69 -2.84 -18.23
CA ASP A 158 13.22 -4.21 -18.31
C ASP A 158 13.26 -4.89 -16.93
N SER A 159 13.63 -4.13 -15.91
CA SER A 159 13.59 -4.61 -14.52
C SER A 159 12.16 -4.94 -14.10
N LEU A 160 11.21 -4.04 -14.37
CA LEU A 160 9.79 -4.24 -14.07
C LEU A 160 9.21 -5.44 -14.82
N ARG A 161 9.53 -5.63 -16.11
CA ARG A 161 9.12 -6.80 -16.90
C ARG A 161 9.65 -8.10 -16.29
N SER A 162 10.89 -8.07 -15.80
CA SER A 162 11.51 -9.23 -15.15
C SER A 162 10.77 -9.63 -13.87
N ILE A 163 10.39 -8.65 -13.06
CA ILE A 163 9.60 -8.85 -11.83
C ILE A 163 8.20 -9.37 -12.19
N LEU A 164 7.49 -8.67 -13.09
CA LEU A 164 6.14 -9.03 -13.52
C LEU A 164 6.07 -10.48 -14.02
N LYS A 165 7.01 -10.87 -14.88
CA LYS A 165 7.09 -12.23 -15.42
C LYS A 165 7.41 -13.26 -14.34
N LYS A 166 8.40 -12.98 -13.47
CA LYS A 166 8.85 -13.91 -12.43
C LYS A 166 7.74 -14.28 -11.46
N TYR A 167 6.90 -13.31 -11.11
CA TYR A 167 5.83 -13.48 -10.13
C TYR A 167 4.44 -13.63 -10.76
N SER A 168 4.36 -13.68 -12.10
CA SER A 168 3.10 -13.82 -12.85
C SER A 168 2.05 -12.78 -12.44
N LEU A 169 2.49 -11.54 -12.25
CA LEU A 169 1.59 -10.43 -11.91
C LEU A 169 0.67 -10.09 -13.10
N GLU A 170 -0.56 -9.73 -12.80
CA GLU A 170 -1.50 -9.20 -13.80
C GLU A 170 -1.15 -7.76 -14.17
N VAL A 171 -0.83 -6.96 -13.14
CA VAL A 171 -0.45 -5.55 -13.30
C VAL A 171 0.71 -5.22 -12.37
N LEU A 172 1.69 -4.49 -12.89
CA LEU A 172 2.76 -3.89 -12.11
C LEU A 172 2.82 -2.40 -12.39
N VAL A 173 2.84 -1.59 -11.33
CA VAL A 173 2.89 -0.13 -11.45
C VAL A 173 4.11 0.41 -10.72
N MET A 174 4.83 1.33 -11.37
CA MET A 174 5.89 2.12 -10.73
C MET A 174 5.54 3.60 -10.77
N THR A 175 5.48 4.23 -9.61
CA THR A 175 5.34 5.69 -9.49
C THR A 175 6.71 6.35 -9.50
N LYS A 176 6.82 7.55 -10.13
CA LYS A 176 8.05 8.32 -10.31
C LYS A 176 7.91 9.73 -9.71
N GLY A 177 7.20 9.86 -8.60
CA GLY A 177 6.93 11.14 -7.97
C GLY A 177 6.32 12.15 -8.94
N ALA A 178 6.94 13.32 -9.08
CA ALA A 178 6.49 14.39 -9.97
C ALA A 178 6.59 14.03 -11.46
N GLU A 179 7.31 12.98 -11.84
CA GLU A 179 7.46 12.54 -13.23
C GLU A 179 6.30 11.65 -13.69
N GLY A 180 5.42 11.24 -12.77
CA GLY A 180 4.23 10.45 -13.07
C GLY A 180 4.36 8.98 -12.74
N ALA A 181 3.89 8.10 -13.62
CA ALA A 181 3.90 6.66 -13.37
C ALA A 181 3.92 5.84 -14.67
N VAL A 182 4.30 4.57 -14.53
CA VAL A 182 4.24 3.56 -15.58
C VAL A 182 3.48 2.35 -15.08
N LEU A 183 2.63 1.77 -15.94
CA LEU A 183 1.86 0.57 -15.69
C LEU A 183 2.22 -0.49 -16.73
N LEU A 184 2.54 -1.69 -16.26
CA LEU A 184 2.86 -2.83 -17.12
C LEU A 184 1.85 -3.96 -16.92
N THR A 185 1.53 -4.60 -18.04
CA THR A 185 0.87 -5.92 -18.10
C THR A 185 1.80 -6.88 -18.84
N ALA A 186 1.41 -8.14 -18.99
CA ALA A 186 2.19 -9.13 -19.74
C ALA A 186 2.53 -8.65 -21.16
N ASP A 187 1.59 -7.95 -21.81
CA ASP A 187 1.66 -7.62 -23.25
C ASP A 187 1.89 -6.14 -23.54
N SER A 188 1.77 -5.25 -22.55
CA SER A 188 1.75 -3.81 -22.79
C SER A 188 2.41 -3.02 -21.66
N ALA A 189 2.85 -1.81 -22.01
CA ALA A 189 3.30 -0.80 -21.07
C ALA A 189 2.61 0.52 -21.39
N PHE A 190 2.16 1.22 -20.36
CA PHE A 190 1.50 2.52 -20.44
C PHE A 190 2.25 3.50 -19.54
N GLU A 191 2.44 4.71 -20.01
CA GLU A 191 3.12 5.76 -19.27
C GLU A 191 2.23 6.99 -19.17
N GLN A 192 2.20 7.59 -17.99
CA GLN A 192 1.52 8.84 -17.71
C GLN A 192 2.52 9.82 -17.10
N SER A 193 2.71 10.95 -17.74
CA SER A 193 3.52 12.04 -17.19
C SER A 193 2.86 12.63 -15.94
N GLY A 194 3.67 13.17 -15.05
CA GLY A 194 3.19 13.77 -13.83
C GLY A 194 2.26 14.96 -14.07
N MET A 195 1.32 15.14 -13.15
CA MET A 195 0.37 16.25 -13.18
C MET A 195 0.99 17.49 -12.56
N LYS A 196 0.86 18.64 -13.23
CA LYS A 196 1.27 19.91 -12.65
C LYS A 196 0.38 20.26 -11.47
N THR A 197 0.98 20.36 -10.28
CA THR A 197 0.28 20.77 -9.06
C THR A 197 1.22 21.58 -8.17
N GLU A 198 0.64 22.43 -7.33
CA GLU A 198 1.38 23.08 -6.25
C GLU A 198 1.46 22.07 -5.09
N ILE A 199 2.69 21.68 -4.73
CA ILE A 199 2.90 20.68 -3.67
C ILE A 199 2.86 21.38 -2.32
N VAL A 200 1.87 21.00 -1.50
CA VAL A 200 1.73 21.43 -0.10
C VAL A 200 2.23 20.33 0.84
N ASP A 201 1.84 19.07 0.56
CA ASP A 201 2.20 17.90 1.34
C ASP A 201 2.20 16.67 0.42
N THR A 202 3.08 15.69 0.66
CA THR A 202 3.12 14.45 -0.13
C THR A 202 2.57 13.23 0.62
N VAL A 203 2.16 13.42 1.88
CA VAL A 203 1.59 12.34 2.70
C VAL A 203 0.28 11.87 2.09
N GLY A 204 0.13 10.56 1.94
CA GLY A 204 -1.07 9.94 1.35
C GLY A 204 -1.13 9.93 -0.18
N ALA A 205 -0.17 10.53 -0.90
CA ALA A 205 -0.15 10.50 -2.37
C ALA A 205 -0.06 9.07 -2.91
N GLY A 206 0.83 8.24 -2.34
CA GLY A 206 0.96 6.82 -2.71
C GLY A 206 -0.30 6.02 -2.43
N ASP A 207 -0.89 6.21 -1.26
CA ASP A 207 -2.11 5.51 -0.83
C ASP A 207 -3.31 5.89 -1.70
N SER A 208 -3.46 7.18 -2.02
CA SER A 208 -4.53 7.68 -2.87
C SER A 208 -4.37 7.21 -4.33
N PHE A 209 -3.14 7.16 -4.84
CA PHE A 209 -2.83 6.54 -6.13
C PHE A 209 -3.25 5.07 -6.15
N THR A 210 -2.87 4.29 -5.12
CA THR A 210 -3.21 2.86 -5.01
C THR A 210 -4.73 2.66 -4.93
N ALA A 211 -5.44 3.54 -4.24
CA ALA A 211 -6.90 3.50 -4.17
C ALA A 211 -7.55 3.74 -5.55
N ALA A 212 -7.12 4.79 -6.27
CA ALA A 212 -7.64 5.09 -7.61
C ALA A 212 -7.31 3.98 -8.62
N LEU A 213 -6.07 3.46 -8.60
CA LEU A 213 -5.65 2.29 -9.38
C LEU A 213 -6.57 1.09 -9.13
N THR A 214 -6.80 0.75 -7.87
CA THR A 214 -7.64 -0.39 -7.48
C THR A 214 -9.07 -0.23 -7.99
N LEU A 215 -9.67 0.94 -7.80
CA LEU A 215 -11.03 1.23 -8.26
C LEU A 215 -11.16 1.18 -9.78
N GLY A 216 -10.18 1.71 -10.52
CA GLY A 216 -10.16 1.64 -11.97
C GLY A 216 -10.07 0.19 -12.49
N LEU A 217 -9.22 -0.63 -11.85
CA LEU A 217 -9.11 -2.06 -12.18
C LEU A 217 -10.42 -2.81 -11.91
N LEU A 218 -11.09 -2.57 -10.79
CA LEU A 218 -12.38 -3.17 -10.46
C LEU A 218 -13.48 -2.77 -11.46
N ARG A 219 -13.47 -1.53 -11.94
CA ARG A 219 -14.39 -1.06 -12.98
C ARG A 219 -14.03 -1.57 -14.38
N LYS A 220 -12.83 -2.16 -14.53
CA LYS A 220 -12.27 -2.58 -15.82
C LYS A 220 -12.11 -1.43 -16.82
N ASP A 221 -11.77 -0.25 -16.30
CA ASP A 221 -11.48 0.92 -17.12
C ASP A 221 -10.23 0.65 -18.00
N PRO A 222 -10.04 1.33 -19.13
CA PRO A 222 -8.82 1.22 -19.93
C PRO A 222 -7.56 1.61 -19.13
N PHE A 223 -6.48 0.84 -19.24
CA PHE A 223 -5.25 1.10 -18.46
C PHE A 223 -4.70 2.52 -18.58
N PRO A 224 -4.71 3.19 -19.75
CA PRO A 224 -4.29 4.60 -19.83
C PRO A 224 -5.16 5.54 -18.99
N GLU A 225 -6.47 5.27 -18.89
CA GLU A 225 -7.40 6.06 -18.09
C GLU A 225 -7.17 5.81 -16.61
N ILE A 226 -7.02 4.54 -16.21
CA ILE A 226 -6.68 4.16 -14.83
C ILE A 226 -5.43 4.90 -14.35
N LEU A 227 -4.36 4.87 -15.18
CA LEU A 227 -3.08 5.46 -14.83
C LEU A 227 -3.17 6.99 -14.73
N ARG A 228 -3.88 7.64 -15.66
CA ARG A 228 -4.15 9.08 -15.62
C ARG A 228 -4.90 9.46 -14.35
N ASP A 229 -6.03 8.78 -14.09
CA ASP A 229 -6.90 9.10 -12.96
C ASP A 229 -6.17 8.88 -11.61
N ALA A 230 -5.34 7.83 -11.50
CA ALA A 230 -4.51 7.60 -10.33
C ALA A 230 -3.47 8.72 -10.11
N CYS A 231 -2.83 9.20 -11.18
CA CYS A 231 -1.93 10.35 -11.12
C CYS A 231 -2.66 11.65 -10.74
N GLU A 232 -3.86 11.89 -11.27
CA GLU A 232 -4.68 13.07 -10.96
C GLU A 232 -5.10 13.07 -9.47
N VAL A 233 -5.55 11.94 -8.96
CA VAL A 233 -5.96 11.80 -7.55
C VAL A 233 -4.76 12.02 -6.63
N ALA A 234 -3.60 11.43 -6.92
CA ALA A 234 -2.38 11.64 -6.14
C ALA A 234 -1.93 13.12 -6.15
N ALA A 235 -1.95 13.77 -7.31
CA ALA A 235 -1.61 15.18 -7.44
C ALA A 235 -2.58 16.08 -6.66
N LYS A 236 -3.88 15.77 -6.67
CA LYS A 236 -4.88 16.48 -5.88
C LYS A 236 -4.62 16.34 -4.39
N VAL A 237 -4.26 15.14 -3.90
CA VAL A 237 -3.88 14.93 -2.49
C VAL A 237 -2.66 15.78 -2.16
N CYS A 238 -1.62 15.80 -3.01
CA CYS A 238 -0.42 16.61 -2.81
C CYS A 238 -0.69 18.13 -2.72
N SER A 239 -1.79 18.63 -3.22
CA SER A 239 -2.15 20.06 -3.15
C SER A 239 -2.81 20.48 -1.84
N HIS A 240 -2.95 19.57 -0.88
CA HIS A 240 -3.57 19.83 0.43
C HIS A 240 -2.64 19.39 1.56
N ALA A 241 -2.85 19.94 2.75
CA ALA A 241 -2.15 19.49 3.95
C ALA A 241 -2.79 18.19 4.48
N GLY A 242 -1.95 17.21 4.83
CA GLY A 242 -2.36 15.93 5.37
C GLY A 242 -2.83 14.92 4.31
N ALA A 243 -2.93 13.67 4.72
CA ALA A 243 -3.21 12.53 3.82
C ALA A 243 -4.66 12.48 3.30
N VAL A 244 -5.60 13.13 3.97
CA VAL A 244 -7.03 13.12 3.62
C VAL A 244 -7.47 14.56 3.46
N PRO A 245 -7.63 15.07 2.22
CA PRO A 245 -8.16 16.39 1.96
C PRO A 245 -9.58 16.55 2.56
N ALA A 246 -9.85 17.71 3.14
CA ALA A 246 -11.15 18.02 3.76
C ALA A 246 -12.26 18.23 2.70
#